data_5472c8ae1dc647bef52a2221a797df5f
#
_entry.id   5472c8ae1dc647bef52a2221a797df5f
#
_cell.length_a   1.000
_cell.length_b   1.000
_cell.length_c   1.000
_cell.angle_alpha   90.00
_cell.angle_beta   90.00
_cell.angle_gamma   90.00
#
_symmetry.space_group_name_H-M   'P 1'
#
loop_
_entity.id
_entity.type
_entity.pdbx_description
1 polymer ?
#
loop_
_entity_poly.entity_id
_entity_poly.type
_entity_poly.pdbx_seq_one_letter_code
_entity_poly.pdbx_strand_id
1 'polypeptide(L)'
;MLADCYINDAFGTAHRAHASTTTISTFFNNKFFGKCLEREVNSIKKVLSSGEKPILAILGGAKISSKIPILKNIIKIADHIIVGGGMSFTFIKAMGGQIGLSIHEDSMLETSKDCLLYTSPSPRD
;
A
#
# COMPACT_ATOMS: atom_id res chain seq x y z
N MET A 1 34.32 15.81 -11.17
CA MET A 1 33.02 15.65 -10.54
C MET A 1 31.98 16.18 -11.52
N LEU A 2 30.92 15.45 -11.83
CA LEU A 2 29.94 15.88 -12.84
C LEU A 2 28.81 16.75 -12.24
N ALA A 3 28.66 16.75 -10.91
CA ALA A 3 27.66 17.53 -10.19
C ALA A 3 28.05 17.70 -8.72
N ASP A 4 27.51 18.71 -8.06
CA ASP A 4 27.82 19.09 -6.67
C ASP A 4 26.75 18.59 -5.67
N CYS A 5 25.56 18.26 -6.15
CA CYS A 5 24.49 17.73 -5.33
C CYS A 5 23.64 16.71 -6.09
N TYR A 6 22.90 15.88 -5.32
CA TYR A 6 21.94 14.93 -5.84
C TYR A 6 20.52 15.31 -5.39
N ILE A 7 19.60 15.35 -6.33
CA ILE A 7 18.18 15.60 -6.05
C ILE A 7 17.35 14.43 -6.57
N ASN A 8 16.57 13.78 -5.70
CA ASN A 8 15.59 12.78 -6.08
C ASN A 8 14.20 13.40 -6.10
N ASP A 9 13.56 13.40 -7.25
CA ASP A 9 12.17 13.86 -7.41
C ASP A 9 11.28 12.78 -8.09
N ALA A 10 11.75 11.53 -8.08
CA ALA A 10 11.08 10.39 -8.71
C ALA A 10 10.37 9.51 -7.67
N PHE A 11 9.23 9.96 -7.15
CA PHE A 11 8.44 9.23 -6.15
C PHE A 11 8.04 7.83 -6.62
N GLY A 12 7.59 7.69 -7.88
CA GLY A 12 7.14 6.41 -8.43
C GLY A 12 8.20 5.30 -8.44
N THR A 13 9.50 5.65 -8.44
CA THR A 13 10.63 4.70 -8.40
C THR A 13 11.39 4.70 -7.08
N ALA A 14 10.98 5.52 -6.11
CA ALA A 14 11.70 5.70 -4.84
C ALA A 14 11.82 4.40 -4.01
N HIS A 15 10.89 3.44 -4.22
CA HIS A 15 10.88 2.13 -3.58
C HIS A 15 11.81 1.10 -4.25
N ARG A 16 12.47 1.45 -5.34
CA ARG A 16 13.34 0.54 -6.10
C ARG A 16 14.81 0.90 -5.91
N ALA A 17 15.65 -0.12 -5.68
CA ALA A 17 17.10 0.03 -5.56
C ALA A 17 17.77 0.17 -6.94
N HIS A 18 17.36 1.17 -7.73
CA HIS A 18 18.00 1.49 -9.00
C HIS A 18 19.27 2.30 -8.80
N ALA A 19 20.22 2.22 -9.74
CA ALA A 19 21.45 2.99 -9.70
C ALA A 19 21.19 4.50 -9.56
N SER A 20 20.21 5.04 -10.29
CA SER A 20 19.84 6.45 -10.29
C SER A 20 19.09 6.92 -9.05
N THR A 21 18.43 6.04 -8.31
CA THR A 21 17.65 6.40 -7.12
C THR A 21 18.37 6.11 -5.81
N THR A 22 19.22 5.09 -5.78
CA THR A 22 19.87 4.61 -4.56
C THR A 22 21.39 4.71 -4.66
N THR A 23 22.00 4.01 -5.63
CA THR A 23 23.47 3.87 -5.65
C THR A 23 24.16 5.21 -5.88
N ILE A 24 23.72 6.00 -6.85
CA ILE A 24 24.36 7.28 -7.18
C ILE A 24 24.33 8.24 -5.99
N SER A 25 23.28 8.21 -5.19
CA SER A 25 23.14 9.10 -4.03
C SER A 25 24.23 8.88 -2.98
N THR A 26 24.85 7.70 -2.92
CA THR A 26 25.91 7.40 -1.96
C THR A 26 27.20 8.16 -2.23
N PHE A 27 27.39 8.64 -3.46
CA PHE A 27 28.57 9.42 -3.88
C PHE A 27 28.45 10.92 -3.66
N PHE A 28 27.30 11.40 -3.15
CA PHE A 28 27.07 12.81 -2.88
C PHE A 28 26.92 13.07 -1.38
N ASN A 29 27.57 14.13 -0.90
CA ASN A 29 27.37 14.60 0.46
C ASN A 29 26.06 15.39 0.57
N ASN A 30 25.78 16.23 -0.42
CA ASN A 30 24.57 17.04 -0.48
C ASN A 30 23.47 16.27 -1.23
N LYS A 31 22.42 15.87 -0.49
CA LYS A 31 21.28 15.09 -1.02
C LYS A 31 19.99 15.75 -0.61
N PHE A 32 19.10 15.93 -1.57
CA PHE A 32 17.82 16.60 -1.35
C PHE A 32 16.69 15.83 -2.01
N PHE A 33 15.49 16.07 -1.54
CA PHE A 33 14.26 15.68 -2.23
C PHE A 33 13.81 16.85 -3.11
N GLY A 34 13.33 16.54 -4.31
CA GLY A 34 12.61 17.49 -5.14
C GLY A 34 11.20 17.73 -4.59
N LYS A 35 10.55 18.78 -5.11
CA LYS A 35 9.23 19.22 -4.63
C LYS A 35 8.12 18.16 -4.82
N CYS A 36 8.21 17.34 -5.85
CA CYS A 36 7.24 16.28 -6.10
C CYS A 36 7.34 15.21 -5.01
N LEU A 37 8.55 14.70 -4.76
CA LEU A 37 8.79 13.69 -3.72
C LEU A 37 8.44 14.22 -2.32
N GLU A 38 8.82 15.47 -2.01
CA GLU A 38 8.48 16.12 -0.75
C GLU A 38 6.96 16.19 -0.53
N ARG A 39 6.21 16.62 -1.54
CA ARG A 39 4.74 16.71 -1.48
C ARG A 39 4.10 15.34 -1.25
N GLU A 40 4.55 14.31 -1.96
CA GLU A 40 4.05 12.94 -1.80
C GLU A 40 4.32 12.39 -0.39
N VAL A 41 5.55 12.54 0.11
CA VAL A 41 5.91 12.13 1.47
C VAL A 41 5.10 12.88 2.53
N ASN A 42 4.91 14.18 2.37
CA ASN A 42 4.14 14.99 3.31
C ASN A 42 2.65 14.62 3.28
N SER A 43 2.08 14.31 2.10
CA SER A 43 0.71 13.84 1.96
C SER A 43 0.50 12.50 2.69
N ILE A 44 1.42 11.55 2.52
CA ILE A 44 1.36 10.27 3.23
C ILE A 44 1.48 10.47 4.75
N LYS A 45 2.43 11.29 5.20
CA LYS A 45 2.60 11.61 6.62
C LYS A 45 1.33 12.22 7.21
N LYS A 46 0.70 13.16 6.50
CA LYS A 46 -0.55 13.80 6.93
C LYS A 46 -1.65 12.76 7.16
N VAL A 47 -1.85 11.83 6.23
CA VAL A 47 -2.86 10.77 6.39
C VAL A 47 -2.54 9.85 7.57
N LEU A 48 -1.26 9.44 7.73
CA LEU A 48 -0.86 8.50 8.78
C LEU A 48 -0.88 9.09 10.19
N SER A 49 -0.61 10.40 10.34
CA SER A 49 -0.45 11.03 11.66
C SER A 49 -1.63 11.88 12.10
N SER A 50 -2.32 12.50 11.16
CA SER A 50 -3.37 13.50 11.46
C SER A 50 -4.46 13.54 10.38
N GLY A 51 -4.71 12.42 9.70
CA GLY A 51 -5.77 12.32 8.69
C GLY A 51 -7.12 12.70 9.28
N GLU A 52 -7.83 13.60 8.60
CA GLU A 52 -9.22 13.92 8.93
C GLU A 52 -10.07 12.66 8.74
N LYS A 53 -10.88 12.34 9.74
CA LYS A 53 -11.78 11.18 9.69
C LYS A 53 -13.11 11.55 9.02
N PRO A 54 -13.75 10.61 8.32
CA PRO A 54 -13.36 9.20 8.13
C PRO A 54 -12.25 9.02 7.06
N ILE A 55 -11.31 8.13 7.32
CA ILE A 55 -10.28 7.74 6.35
C ILE A 55 -10.78 6.57 5.51
N LEU A 56 -10.88 6.75 4.21
CA LEU A 56 -11.18 5.71 3.23
C LEU A 56 -9.90 5.24 2.53
N ALA A 57 -9.59 3.96 2.66
CA ALA A 57 -8.52 3.32 1.91
C ALA A 57 -9.09 2.50 0.73
N ILE A 58 -8.52 2.69 -0.45
CA ILE A 58 -8.89 1.93 -1.65
C ILE A 58 -7.67 1.13 -2.09
N LEU A 59 -7.79 -0.19 -2.08
CA LEU A 59 -6.73 -1.12 -2.44
C LEU A 59 -7.14 -1.90 -3.69
N GLY A 60 -6.24 -1.95 -4.66
CA GLY A 60 -6.43 -2.71 -5.89
C GLY A 60 -5.18 -3.48 -6.29
N GLY A 61 -5.36 -4.54 -7.06
CA GLY A 61 -4.27 -5.35 -7.56
C GLY A 61 -4.73 -6.75 -7.95
N ALA A 62 -3.85 -7.53 -8.57
CA ALA A 62 -4.15 -8.90 -8.97
C ALA A 62 -3.94 -9.89 -7.81
N LYS A 63 -2.90 -9.69 -7.00
CA LYS A 63 -2.45 -10.63 -5.96
C LYS A 63 -2.55 -10.01 -4.57
N ILE A 64 -3.26 -10.70 -3.67
CA ILE A 64 -3.38 -10.29 -2.28
C ILE A 64 -2.08 -10.55 -1.49
N SER A 65 -1.35 -11.64 -1.79
CA SER A 65 -0.12 -12.02 -1.10
C SER A 65 0.91 -10.87 -1.02
N SER A 66 1.03 -10.09 -2.10
CA SER A 66 1.94 -8.93 -2.14
C SER A 66 1.43 -7.72 -1.35
N LYS A 67 0.16 -7.70 -0.94
CA LYS A 67 -0.51 -6.56 -0.29
C LYS A 67 -0.85 -6.80 1.19
N ILE A 68 -0.74 -8.04 1.68
CA ILE A 68 -1.05 -8.38 3.07
C ILE A 68 -0.33 -7.48 4.09
N PRO A 69 0.99 -7.20 3.98
CA PRO A 69 1.66 -6.33 4.95
C PRO A 69 1.08 -4.91 4.97
N ILE A 70 0.75 -4.37 3.80
CA ILE A 70 0.13 -3.05 3.65
C ILE A 70 -1.27 -3.08 4.24
N LEU A 71 -2.08 -4.09 3.89
CA LEU A 71 -3.45 -4.25 4.38
C LEU A 71 -3.51 -4.31 5.90
N LYS A 72 -2.65 -5.11 6.54
CA LYS A 72 -2.56 -5.22 8.02
C LYS A 72 -2.25 -3.89 8.70
N ASN A 73 -1.50 -3.00 8.06
CA ASN A 73 -1.21 -1.68 8.59
C ASN A 73 -2.36 -0.70 8.34
N ILE A 74 -2.98 -0.75 7.16
CA ILE A 74 -4.09 0.15 6.78
C ILE A 74 -5.33 -0.14 7.63
N ILE A 75 -5.64 -1.39 7.97
CA ILE A 75 -6.76 -1.77 8.85
C ILE A 75 -6.72 -1.02 10.20
N LYS A 76 -5.53 -0.70 10.70
CA LYS A 76 -5.37 0.01 11.99
C LYS A 76 -5.71 1.49 11.95
N ILE A 77 -5.71 2.10 10.77
CA ILE A 77 -5.82 3.55 10.60
C ILE A 77 -7.02 3.99 9.74
N ALA A 78 -7.48 3.14 8.81
CA ALA A 78 -8.61 3.44 7.95
C ALA A 78 -9.94 3.09 8.62
N ASP A 79 -10.92 3.98 8.48
CA ASP A 79 -12.28 3.73 8.96
C ASP A 79 -13.08 2.88 7.95
N HIS A 80 -12.73 2.98 6.66
CA HIS A 80 -13.33 2.19 5.58
C HIS A 80 -12.25 1.69 4.62
N ILE A 81 -12.42 0.47 4.13
CA ILE A 81 -11.51 -0.14 3.16
C ILE A 81 -12.32 -0.70 2.00
N ILE A 82 -11.99 -0.26 0.79
CA ILE A 82 -12.51 -0.84 -0.45
C ILE A 82 -11.41 -1.69 -1.07
N VAL A 83 -11.72 -2.94 -1.32
CA VAL A 83 -10.83 -3.88 -2.02
C VAL A 83 -11.36 -4.10 -3.43
N GLY A 84 -10.56 -3.76 -4.43
CA GLY A 84 -10.89 -3.89 -5.85
C GLY A 84 -9.87 -4.72 -6.63
N GLY A 85 -10.12 -4.86 -7.93
CA GLY A 85 -9.25 -5.64 -8.82
C GLY A 85 -9.28 -7.14 -8.56
N GLY A 86 -8.32 -7.89 -9.09
CA GLY A 86 -8.25 -9.35 -9.00
C GLY A 86 -8.18 -9.87 -7.56
N MET A 87 -7.58 -9.12 -6.64
CA MET A 87 -7.51 -9.53 -5.23
C MET A 87 -8.88 -9.60 -4.55
N SER A 88 -9.89 -8.87 -5.01
CA SER A 88 -11.25 -8.94 -4.44
C SER A 88 -11.87 -10.33 -4.59
N PHE A 89 -11.54 -11.06 -5.65
CA PHE A 89 -12.06 -12.42 -5.86
C PHE A 89 -11.55 -13.42 -4.82
N THR A 90 -10.32 -13.23 -4.32
CA THR A 90 -9.82 -14.04 -3.20
C THR A 90 -10.63 -13.79 -1.92
N PHE A 91 -10.98 -12.54 -1.62
CA PHE A 91 -11.86 -12.23 -0.50
C PHE A 91 -13.27 -12.79 -0.68
N ILE A 92 -13.87 -12.64 -1.88
CA ILE A 92 -15.20 -13.18 -2.18
C ILE A 92 -15.21 -14.71 -1.98
N LYS A 93 -14.19 -15.41 -2.49
CA LYS A 93 -14.07 -16.86 -2.30
C LYS A 93 -13.86 -17.23 -0.82
N ALA A 94 -13.07 -16.47 -0.08
CA ALA A 94 -12.87 -16.67 1.36
C ALA A 94 -14.17 -16.54 2.16
N MET A 95 -15.09 -15.68 1.72
CA MET A 95 -16.44 -15.55 2.29
C MET A 95 -17.44 -16.62 1.82
N GLY A 96 -17.01 -17.58 0.98
CA GLY A 96 -17.87 -18.63 0.42
C GLY A 96 -18.60 -18.22 -0.85
N GLY A 97 -18.29 -17.07 -1.44
CA GLY A 97 -18.88 -16.62 -2.70
C GLY A 97 -18.34 -17.39 -3.91
N GLN A 98 -19.13 -17.40 -4.98
CA GLN A 98 -18.74 -18.02 -6.25
C GLN A 98 -18.04 -16.98 -7.14
N ILE A 99 -16.88 -17.32 -7.65
CA ILE A 99 -16.04 -16.43 -8.45
C ILE A 99 -15.82 -16.92 -9.89
N GLY A 100 -16.42 -18.07 -10.26
CA GLY A 100 -16.24 -18.69 -11.57
C GLY A 100 -14.76 -18.97 -11.88
N LEU A 101 -14.32 -18.54 -13.06
CA LEU A 101 -12.92 -18.66 -13.51
C LEU A 101 -12.06 -17.44 -13.16
N SER A 102 -12.52 -16.58 -12.24
CA SER A 102 -11.78 -15.37 -11.87
C SER A 102 -10.47 -15.71 -11.19
N ILE A 103 -9.48 -14.86 -11.42
CA ILE A 103 -8.15 -14.97 -10.80
C ILE A 103 -8.25 -14.88 -9.27
N HIS A 104 -7.61 -15.77 -8.55
CA HIS A 104 -7.58 -15.77 -7.09
C HIS A 104 -6.34 -16.52 -6.56
N GLU A 105 -6.08 -16.42 -5.26
CA GLU A 105 -4.98 -17.10 -4.58
C GLU A 105 -5.53 -18.01 -3.47
N ASP A 106 -5.59 -19.33 -3.73
CA ASP A 106 -6.09 -20.32 -2.76
C ASP A 106 -5.27 -20.35 -1.47
N SER A 107 -3.96 -20.16 -1.56
CA SER A 107 -3.07 -20.11 -0.40
C SER A 107 -3.35 -18.93 0.54
N MET A 108 -4.11 -17.95 0.10
CA MET A 108 -4.42 -16.73 0.87
C MET A 108 -5.83 -16.70 1.44
N LEU A 109 -6.64 -17.75 1.27
CA LEU A 109 -8.03 -17.75 1.71
C LEU A 109 -8.16 -17.60 3.23
N GLU A 110 -7.39 -18.34 4.03
CA GLU A 110 -7.42 -18.21 5.49
C GLU A 110 -6.94 -16.83 5.96
N THR A 111 -5.84 -16.33 5.39
CA THR A 111 -5.36 -14.97 5.69
C THR A 111 -6.37 -13.90 5.32
N SER A 112 -7.13 -14.12 4.23
CA SER A 112 -8.20 -13.21 3.82
C SER A 112 -9.37 -13.21 4.79
N LYS A 113 -9.77 -14.38 5.30
CA LYS A 113 -10.79 -14.50 6.38
C LYS A 113 -10.35 -13.76 7.63
N ASP A 114 -9.11 -13.95 8.08
CA ASP A 114 -8.57 -13.25 9.24
C ASP A 114 -8.65 -11.73 9.03
N CYS A 115 -8.25 -11.23 7.87
CA CYS A 115 -8.35 -9.80 7.57
C CYS A 115 -9.80 -9.29 7.65
N LEU A 116 -10.78 -10.06 7.18
CA LEU A 116 -12.20 -9.69 7.25
C LEU A 116 -12.72 -9.67 8.69
N LEU A 117 -12.29 -10.59 9.54
CA LEU A 117 -12.67 -10.61 10.97
C LEU A 117 -12.17 -9.37 11.70
N TYR A 118 -11.00 -8.86 11.37
CA TYR A 118 -10.47 -7.62 11.97
C TYR A 118 -11.18 -6.36 11.49
N THR A 119 -11.88 -6.42 10.35
CA THR A 119 -12.56 -5.25 9.75
C THR A 119 -14.08 -5.26 9.93
N SER A 120 -14.66 -6.41 10.27
CA SER A 120 -16.09 -6.49 10.56
C SER A 120 -16.38 -5.93 11.93
N PRO A 121 -17.38 -5.02 12.10
CA PRO A 121 -17.86 -4.70 13.43
C PRO A 121 -18.34 -5.99 14.08
N SER A 122 -17.90 -6.24 15.32
CA SER A 122 -18.43 -7.33 16.13
C SER A 122 -19.95 -7.29 16.07
N PRO A 123 -20.64 -8.43 15.85
CA PRO A 123 -22.10 -8.43 15.97
C PRO A 123 -22.44 -7.83 17.33
N ARG A 124 -23.15 -6.73 17.33
CA ARG A 124 -23.72 -6.20 18.55
C ARG A 124 -24.88 -7.14 18.90
N ASP A 125 -24.73 -7.83 20.03
CA ASP A 125 -25.83 -8.54 20.68
C ASP A 125 -26.98 -7.58 20.95
#